data_06bb8525a7afab46de6450e3744b512f
#
_entry.id   06bb8525a7afab46de6450e3744b512f
#
_cell.length_a   1.000
_cell.length_b   1.000
_cell.length_c   1.000
_cell.angle_alpha   90.00
_cell.angle_beta   90.00
_cell.angle_gamma   90.00
#
_symmetry.space_group_name_H-M   'P 1'
#
loop_
_entity.id
_entity.type
_entity.pdbx_description
1 polymer ?
#
loop_
_entity_poly.entity_id
_entity_poly.type
_entity_poly.pdbx_seq_one_letter_code
_entity_poly.pdbx_strand_id
1 'polypeptide(L)'
;WRAVDVAIAVLVITCPCALGLAVPAVSVVATGRLFRKGLLVKSRSALERLSEIDLVAFDKTGTLTSGVPSLASTPTDAALGLAASLAAASSHPYSRALVAAAETRNLPLLPLTDLRERPGLGIEAMHDGHLLRLGRPSWIGVEGDGVALDPGQGAPVLFRFQETLRPDAAEAITALQRAGLSVALLSGDTDAPCQHVARALGIAQVQSAMTPEAKAAWITAQTQAGHRVLMVGDGLNDTGALSVAHGSLALGSGLDAPQSAADVVLLSGRLTEIPALLASARGATARMRQNILLSLGYNLIAVPVALAGLATPFLAALAMSLSSLTVSLNALRNLR
;
A
#
# COMPACT_ATOMS: atom_id res chain seq x y z
N TRP A 1 21.14 54.50 24.74
CA TRP A 1 20.92 53.13 25.22
C TRP A 1 19.52 52.63 24.84
N ARG A 2 18.45 53.40 25.06
CA ARG A 2 17.05 52.98 24.76
C ARG A 2 16.88 52.52 23.27
N ALA A 3 17.46 53.23 22.31
CA ALA A 3 17.34 52.85 20.89
C ALA A 3 18.06 51.53 20.57
N VAL A 4 19.16 51.24 21.24
CA VAL A 4 19.89 49.96 21.12
C VAL A 4 19.09 48.83 21.73
N ASP A 5 18.49 49.03 22.91
CA ASP A 5 17.66 48.03 23.58
C ASP A 5 16.43 47.67 22.72
N VAL A 6 15.75 48.67 22.13
CA VAL A 6 14.62 48.46 21.21
C VAL A 6 15.08 47.69 19.97
N ALA A 7 16.21 48.05 19.37
CA ALA A 7 16.75 47.38 18.20
C ALA A 7 17.08 45.89 18.51
N ILE A 8 17.70 45.60 19.64
CA ILE A 8 18.03 44.25 20.08
C ILE A 8 16.70 43.45 20.35
N ALA A 9 15.73 44.06 21.06
CA ALA A 9 14.46 43.43 21.34
C ALA A 9 13.69 43.03 20.06
N VAL A 10 13.66 43.95 19.06
CA VAL A 10 13.05 43.67 17.75
C VAL A 10 13.79 42.55 17.01
N LEU A 11 15.14 42.59 16.96
CA LEU A 11 15.91 41.53 16.32
C LEU A 11 15.67 40.14 16.95
N VAL A 12 15.60 40.08 18.27
CA VAL A 12 15.33 38.80 18.99
C VAL A 12 13.92 38.30 18.71
N ILE A 13 12.90 39.17 18.78
CA ILE A 13 11.49 38.79 18.54
C ILE A 13 11.24 38.36 17.12
N THR A 14 11.88 39.03 16.14
CA THR A 14 11.70 38.71 14.71
C THR A 14 12.43 37.43 14.27
N CYS A 15 13.22 36.80 15.17
CA CYS A 15 13.80 35.50 14.88
C CYS A 15 12.70 34.46 14.58
N PRO A 16 12.65 33.83 13.40
CA PRO A 16 11.57 32.93 13.02
C PRO A 16 11.75 31.51 13.59
N CYS A 17 12.36 31.38 14.80
CA CYS A 17 12.72 30.07 15.38
C CYS A 17 11.51 29.15 15.54
N ALA A 18 10.38 29.68 16.04
CA ALA A 18 9.14 28.91 16.17
C ALA A 18 8.55 28.50 14.83
N LEU A 19 8.61 29.40 13.83
CA LEU A 19 8.16 29.13 12.46
C LEU A 19 9.03 28.06 11.78
N GLY A 20 10.36 28.15 11.95
CA GLY A 20 11.30 27.16 11.41
C GLY A 20 11.12 25.75 11.99
N LEU A 21 10.58 25.62 13.22
CA LEU A 21 10.28 24.34 13.87
C LEU A 21 8.84 23.85 13.63
N ALA A 22 7.94 24.71 13.13
CA ALA A 22 6.51 24.43 13.04
C ALA A 22 6.17 23.18 12.19
N VAL A 23 6.86 22.99 11.06
CA VAL A 23 6.66 21.85 10.16
C VAL A 23 7.57 20.67 10.51
N PRO A 24 8.90 20.83 10.67
CA PRO A 24 9.79 19.70 10.93
C PRO A 24 9.45 18.92 12.20
N ALA A 25 9.10 19.61 13.31
CA ALA A 25 8.76 18.95 14.56
C ALA A 25 7.54 18.03 14.42
N VAL A 26 6.48 18.49 13.75
CA VAL A 26 5.28 17.68 13.49
C VAL A 26 5.59 16.52 12.55
N SER A 27 6.36 16.76 11.47
CA SER A 27 6.74 15.72 10.51
C SER A 27 7.48 14.57 11.17
N VAL A 28 8.48 14.87 12.03
CA VAL A 28 9.27 13.85 12.74
C VAL A 28 8.39 13.03 13.67
N VAL A 29 7.50 13.68 14.43
CA VAL A 29 6.59 12.98 15.35
C VAL A 29 5.61 12.10 14.58
N ALA A 30 5.02 12.61 13.49
CA ALA A 30 4.06 11.88 12.67
C ALA A 30 4.71 10.66 11.98
N THR A 31 5.84 10.86 11.30
CA THR A 31 6.55 9.77 10.61
C THR A 31 7.06 8.72 11.58
N GLY A 32 7.57 9.11 12.75
CA GLY A 32 8.00 8.17 13.79
C GLY A 32 6.84 7.33 14.36
N ARG A 33 5.63 7.87 14.45
CA ARG A 33 4.43 7.11 14.87
C ARG A 33 3.98 6.15 13.77
N LEU A 34 3.99 6.60 12.51
CA LEU A 34 3.64 5.76 11.36
C LEU A 34 4.62 4.61 11.20
N PHE A 35 5.92 4.86 11.37
CA PHE A 35 6.94 3.82 11.33
C PHE A 35 6.71 2.71 12.37
N ARG A 36 6.33 3.06 13.60
CA ARG A 36 5.96 2.07 14.63
C ARG A 36 4.73 1.23 14.28
N LYS A 37 3.89 1.69 13.35
CA LYS A 37 2.75 0.95 12.79
C LYS A 37 3.11 0.16 11.51
N GLY A 38 4.40 0.14 11.12
CA GLY A 38 4.84 -0.54 9.92
C GLY A 38 4.63 0.25 8.62
N LEU A 39 4.56 1.58 8.71
CA LEU A 39 4.42 2.51 7.58
C LEU A 39 5.68 3.36 7.45
N LEU A 40 6.51 3.08 6.46
CA LEU A 40 7.73 3.85 6.17
C LEU A 40 7.42 5.00 5.20
N VAL A 41 7.35 6.22 5.73
CA VAL A 41 7.20 7.44 4.92
C VAL A 41 8.57 7.92 4.47
N LYS A 42 8.83 7.98 3.16
CA LYS A 42 10.15 8.28 2.57
C LYS A 42 10.42 9.77 2.41
N SER A 43 9.39 10.59 2.29
CA SER A 43 9.49 12.02 2.05
C SER A 43 8.64 12.82 3.05
N ARG A 44 9.15 13.96 3.51
CA ARG A 44 8.39 14.89 4.37
C ARG A 44 7.19 15.48 3.66
N SER A 45 7.31 15.79 2.37
CA SER A 45 6.21 16.31 1.54
C SER A 45 5.11 15.26 1.29
N ALA A 46 5.40 13.97 1.50
CA ALA A 46 4.40 12.93 1.35
C ALA A 46 3.22 13.11 2.33
N LEU A 47 3.48 13.52 3.59
CA LEU A 47 2.40 13.76 4.56
C LEU A 47 1.43 14.85 4.11
N GLU A 48 1.94 15.92 3.51
CA GLU A 48 1.11 17.01 2.99
C GLU A 48 0.25 16.51 1.84
N ARG A 49 0.84 15.84 0.85
CA ARG A 49 0.12 15.26 -0.29
C ARG A 49 -0.90 14.21 0.14
N LEU A 50 -0.54 13.32 1.06
CA LEU A 50 -1.45 12.30 1.60
C LEU A 50 -2.64 12.90 2.37
N SER A 51 -2.51 14.10 2.94
CA SER A 51 -3.61 14.77 3.61
C SER A 51 -4.71 15.27 2.67
N GLU A 52 -4.38 15.45 1.39
CA GLU A 52 -5.27 15.97 0.34
C GLU A 52 -6.01 14.87 -0.43
N ILE A 53 -5.66 13.59 -0.20
CA ILE A 53 -6.25 12.46 -0.93
C ILE A 53 -7.77 12.41 -0.78
N ASP A 54 -8.47 12.25 -1.90
CA ASP A 54 -9.91 12.06 -2.01
C ASP A 54 -10.30 10.77 -2.76
N LEU A 55 -9.37 10.19 -3.55
CA LEU A 55 -9.56 8.96 -4.30
C LEU A 55 -8.40 8.00 -4.04
N VAL A 56 -8.71 6.74 -3.68
CA VAL A 56 -7.73 5.68 -3.49
C VAL A 56 -7.89 4.64 -4.60
N ALA A 57 -6.88 4.49 -5.44
CA ALA A 57 -6.83 3.50 -6.50
C ALA A 57 -5.97 2.31 -6.06
N PHE A 58 -6.55 1.12 -6.07
CA PHE A 58 -5.87 -0.13 -5.73
C PHE A 58 -5.56 -0.93 -6.98
N ASP A 59 -4.34 -1.46 -7.07
CA ASP A 59 -4.09 -2.60 -7.91
C ASP A 59 -4.78 -3.85 -7.34
N LYS A 60 -5.09 -4.84 -8.18
CA LYS A 60 -5.72 -6.09 -7.76
C LYS A 60 -4.69 -7.07 -7.20
N THR A 61 -3.77 -7.49 -8.06
CA THR A 61 -2.90 -8.65 -7.86
C THR A 61 -1.76 -8.33 -6.91
N GLY A 62 -1.60 -9.13 -5.84
CA GLY A 62 -0.58 -8.85 -4.82
C GLY A 62 -0.90 -7.68 -3.88
N THR A 63 -1.96 -6.90 -4.17
CA THR A 63 -2.39 -5.73 -3.39
C THR A 63 -3.69 -6.00 -2.64
N LEU A 64 -4.84 -6.12 -3.31
CA LEU A 64 -6.11 -6.54 -2.69
C LEU A 64 -6.19 -8.05 -2.54
N THR A 65 -5.46 -8.78 -3.38
CA THR A 65 -5.28 -10.23 -3.27
C THR A 65 -3.92 -10.58 -2.67
N SER A 66 -3.79 -11.79 -2.17
CA SER A 66 -2.51 -12.27 -1.59
C SER A 66 -1.42 -12.53 -2.64
N GLY A 67 -1.75 -12.46 -3.94
CA GLY A 67 -0.88 -12.89 -5.03
C GLY A 67 -0.63 -14.41 -5.05
N VAL A 68 -1.20 -15.13 -4.11
CA VAL A 68 -1.13 -16.59 -4.04
C VAL A 68 -2.49 -17.15 -4.52
N PRO A 69 -2.53 -17.89 -5.63
CA PRO A 69 -3.75 -18.51 -6.09
C PRO A 69 -4.22 -19.59 -5.11
N SER A 70 -5.53 -19.77 -4.99
CA SER A 70 -6.16 -20.90 -4.30
C SER A 70 -6.94 -21.74 -5.30
N LEU A 71 -7.09 -23.02 -4.97
CA LEU A 71 -7.87 -23.94 -5.82
C LEU A 71 -9.37 -23.58 -5.75
N ALA A 72 -9.97 -23.25 -6.89
CA ALA A 72 -11.37 -22.90 -6.99
C ALA A 72 -12.25 -24.11 -7.36
N SER A 73 -11.70 -25.09 -8.09
CA SER A 73 -12.39 -26.32 -8.45
C SER A 73 -12.43 -27.30 -7.27
N THR A 74 -13.41 -28.19 -7.28
CA THR A 74 -13.57 -29.28 -6.30
C THR A 74 -13.23 -30.63 -6.93
N PRO A 75 -11.92 -30.94 -7.14
CA PRO A 75 -11.51 -32.23 -7.69
C PRO A 75 -11.76 -33.35 -6.68
N THR A 76 -11.77 -34.60 -7.17
CA THR A 76 -11.70 -35.76 -6.28
C THR A 76 -10.38 -35.83 -5.52
N ASP A 77 -10.38 -36.44 -4.36
CA ASP A 77 -9.15 -36.56 -3.54
C ASP A 77 -8.05 -37.34 -4.27
N ALA A 78 -8.42 -38.33 -5.06
CA ALA A 78 -7.46 -39.07 -5.90
C ALA A 78 -6.79 -38.16 -6.94
N ALA A 79 -7.57 -37.35 -7.66
CA ALA A 79 -7.01 -36.44 -8.65
C ALA A 79 -6.15 -35.33 -8.01
N LEU A 80 -6.59 -34.81 -6.86
CA LEU A 80 -5.81 -33.79 -6.11
C LEU A 80 -4.52 -34.38 -5.54
N GLY A 81 -4.53 -35.60 -5.02
CA GLY A 81 -3.35 -36.29 -4.53
C GLY A 81 -2.29 -36.53 -5.60
N LEU A 82 -2.69 -36.99 -6.81
CA LEU A 82 -1.81 -37.15 -7.97
C LEU A 82 -1.23 -35.78 -8.41
N ALA A 83 -2.09 -34.76 -8.55
CA ALA A 83 -1.68 -33.43 -8.95
C ALA A 83 -0.71 -32.78 -7.95
N ALA A 84 -0.99 -32.90 -6.65
CA ALA A 84 -0.14 -32.38 -5.59
C ALA A 84 1.23 -33.10 -5.55
N SER A 85 1.26 -34.40 -5.80
CA SER A 85 2.51 -35.18 -5.85
C SER A 85 3.43 -34.72 -6.97
N LEU A 86 2.90 -34.45 -8.18
CA LEU A 86 3.64 -33.83 -9.29
C LEU A 86 4.04 -32.38 -8.96
N ALA A 87 3.10 -31.60 -8.41
CA ALA A 87 3.26 -30.20 -8.09
C ALA A 87 4.33 -29.94 -7.00
N ALA A 88 4.56 -30.89 -6.09
CA ALA A 88 5.54 -30.77 -5.01
C ALA A 88 6.98 -30.52 -5.51
N ALA A 89 7.28 -30.86 -6.75
CA ALA A 89 8.58 -30.64 -7.37
C ALA A 89 8.76 -29.25 -8.01
N SER A 90 7.73 -28.39 -8.00
CA SER A 90 7.76 -27.08 -8.67
C SER A 90 7.48 -25.94 -7.71
N SER A 91 8.21 -24.85 -7.87
CA SER A 91 7.97 -23.59 -7.14
C SER A 91 6.87 -22.72 -7.74
N HIS A 92 6.23 -23.15 -8.85
CA HIS A 92 5.20 -22.38 -9.53
C HIS A 92 4.00 -22.08 -8.59
N PRO A 93 3.39 -20.88 -8.62
CA PRO A 93 2.28 -20.51 -7.72
C PRO A 93 1.10 -21.50 -7.75
N TYR A 94 0.70 -21.99 -8.93
CA TYR A 94 -0.37 -23.01 -9.04
C TYR A 94 0.04 -24.35 -8.44
N SER A 95 1.31 -24.74 -8.55
CA SER A 95 1.83 -25.96 -7.92
C SER A 95 1.74 -25.87 -6.41
N ARG A 96 2.16 -24.75 -5.82
CA ARG A 96 2.02 -24.51 -4.38
C ARG A 96 0.57 -24.54 -3.91
N ALA A 97 -0.36 -23.99 -4.72
CA ALA A 97 -1.78 -24.01 -4.41
C ALA A 97 -2.37 -25.43 -4.39
N LEU A 98 -1.94 -26.31 -5.32
CA LEU A 98 -2.34 -27.73 -5.33
C LEU A 98 -1.81 -28.48 -4.11
N VAL A 99 -0.55 -28.28 -3.75
CA VAL A 99 0.06 -28.89 -2.56
C VAL A 99 -0.68 -28.44 -1.29
N ALA A 100 -0.90 -27.12 -1.12
CA ALA A 100 -1.62 -26.58 0.02
C ALA A 100 -3.08 -27.10 0.12
N ALA A 101 -3.75 -27.26 -1.02
CA ALA A 101 -5.10 -27.84 -1.06
C ALA A 101 -5.10 -29.33 -0.63
N ALA A 102 -4.10 -30.11 -1.04
CA ALA A 102 -3.94 -31.50 -0.64
C ALA A 102 -3.61 -31.61 0.85
N GLU A 103 -2.72 -30.78 1.37
CA GLU A 103 -2.40 -30.71 2.82
C GLU A 103 -3.64 -30.39 3.65
N THR A 104 -4.48 -29.43 3.22
CA THR A 104 -5.74 -29.08 3.92
C THR A 104 -6.69 -30.27 4.02
N ARG A 105 -6.66 -31.20 3.04
CA ARG A 105 -7.46 -32.43 3.04
C ARG A 105 -6.71 -33.64 3.63
N ASN A 106 -5.51 -33.44 4.18
CA ASN A 106 -4.64 -34.50 4.72
C ASN A 106 -4.35 -35.61 3.70
N LEU A 107 -4.20 -35.25 2.41
CA LEU A 107 -3.88 -36.24 1.37
C LEU A 107 -2.36 -36.48 1.35
N PRO A 108 -1.89 -37.75 1.35
CA PRO A 108 -0.49 -38.04 1.26
C PRO A 108 0.06 -37.78 -0.14
N LEU A 109 1.32 -37.36 -0.23
CA LEU A 109 2.04 -37.34 -1.48
C LEU A 109 2.40 -38.76 -1.90
N LEU A 110 2.14 -39.07 -3.16
CA LEU A 110 2.38 -40.38 -3.74
C LEU A 110 3.83 -40.51 -4.26
N PRO A 111 4.44 -41.68 -4.20
CA PRO A 111 5.77 -41.89 -4.73
C PRO A 111 5.76 -41.79 -6.26
N LEU A 112 6.66 -40.93 -6.81
CA LEU A 112 6.83 -40.71 -8.22
C LEU A 112 8.25 -41.13 -8.65
N THR A 113 8.38 -41.64 -9.87
CA THR A 113 9.66 -41.93 -10.51
C THR A 113 9.78 -41.17 -11.81
N ASP A 114 11.00 -41.01 -12.34
CA ASP A 114 11.29 -40.34 -13.63
C ASP A 114 10.68 -38.93 -13.75
N LEU A 115 10.67 -38.19 -12.66
CA LEU A 115 10.11 -36.84 -12.60
C LEU A 115 10.94 -35.88 -13.49
N ARG A 116 10.26 -35.18 -14.39
CA ARG A 116 10.87 -34.22 -15.33
C ARG A 116 10.00 -32.97 -15.47
N GLU A 117 10.63 -31.82 -15.37
CA GLU A 117 10.00 -30.55 -15.71
C GLU A 117 10.19 -30.26 -17.21
N ARG A 118 9.11 -29.92 -17.91
CA ARG A 118 9.07 -29.48 -19.30
C ARG A 118 8.88 -27.99 -19.34
N PRO A 119 9.93 -27.18 -19.61
CA PRO A 119 9.83 -25.73 -19.59
C PRO A 119 8.69 -25.21 -20.47
N GLY A 120 7.83 -24.37 -19.88
CA GLY A 120 6.68 -23.78 -20.55
C GLY A 120 5.48 -24.72 -20.76
N LEU A 121 5.57 -26.01 -20.45
CA LEU A 121 4.49 -26.99 -20.59
C LEU A 121 3.96 -27.48 -19.23
N GLY A 122 4.84 -27.98 -18.37
CA GLY A 122 4.45 -28.55 -17.09
C GLY A 122 5.43 -29.60 -16.55
N ILE A 123 4.93 -30.55 -15.80
CA ILE A 123 5.68 -31.62 -15.12
C ILE A 123 5.14 -32.96 -15.54
N GLU A 124 6.00 -33.92 -15.76
CA GLU A 124 5.66 -35.32 -16.03
C GLU A 124 6.42 -36.25 -15.08
N ALA A 125 5.81 -37.37 -14.69
CA ALA A 125 6.43 -38.42 -13.89
C ALA A 125 5.74 -39.76 -14.11
N MET A 126 6.37 -40.84 -13.66
CA MET A 126 5.78 -42.18 -13.66
C MET A 126 5.24 -42.52 -12.27
N HIS A 127 4.03 -43.08 -12.22
CA HIS A 127 3.41 -43.64 -11.01
C HIS A 127 2.69 -44.93 -11.39
N ASP A 128 2.98 -46.01 -10.70
CA ASP A 128 2.41 -47.34 -10.96
C ASP A 128 2.42 -47.81 -12.41
N GLY A 129 3.51 -47.49 -13.14
CA GLY A 129 3.68 -47.83 -14.55
C GLY A 129 2.94 -46.91 -15.54
N HIS A 130 2.27 -45.86 -15.07
CA HIS A 130 1.55 -44.87 -15.89
C HIS A 130 2.27 -43.54 -15.92
N LEU A 131 2.30 -42.91 -17.10
CA LEU A 131 2.82 -41.58 -17.28
C LEU A 131 1.78 -40.55 -16.84
N LEU A 132 2.11 -39.79 -15.82
CA LEU A 132 1.31 -38.65 -15.35
C LEU A 132 1.85 -37.37 -15.94
N ARG A 133 0.98 -36.41 -16.27
CA ARG A 133 1.34 -35.05 -16.71
C ARG A 133 0.50 -34.02 -15.99
N LEU A 134 1.15 -32.98 -15.49
CA LEU A 134 0.49 -31.82 -14.86
C LEU A 134 1.01 -30.55 -15.52
N GLY A 135 0.15 -29.76 -16.14
CA GLY A 135 0.61 -28.56 -16.83
C GLY A 135 -0.45 -27.81 -17.60
N ARG A 136 -0.02 -27.12 -18.66
CA ARG A 136 -0.94 -26.35 -19.50
C ARG A 136 -2.05 -27.23 -20.08
N PRO A 137 -3.31 -26.77 -20.02
CA PRO A 137 -4.42 -27.53 -20.59
C PRO A 137 -4.23 -27.93 -22.04
N SER A 138 -3.68 -27.02 -22.86
CA SER A 138 -3.38 -27.29 -24.28
C SER A 138 -2.35 -28.42 -24.51
N TRP A 139 -1.40 -28.61 -23.59
CA TRP A 139 -0.43 -29.69 -23.65
C TRP A 139 -1.04 -31.05 -23.34
N ILE A 140 -2.10 -31.06 -22.52
CA ILE A 140 -2.82 -32.27 -22.12
C ILE A 140 -4.03 -32.56 -23.06
N GLY A 141 -4.35 -31.60 -23.93
CA GLY A 141 -5.49 -31.73 -24.86
C GLY A 141 -6.84 -31.36 -24.25
N VAL A 142 -6.83 -30.47 -23.25
CA VAL A 142 -8.05 -29.94 -22.58
C VAL A 142 -8.16 -28.46 -22.88
N GLU A 143 -9.37 -27.97 -23.11
CA GLU A 143 -9.66 -26.54 -23.21
C GLU A 143 -10.01 -25.94 -21.83
N GLY A 144 -9.54 -24.72 -21.59
CA GLY A 144 -9.87 -23.96 -20.39
C GLY A 144 -8.66 -23.29 -19.73
N ASP A 145 -8.93 -22.45 -18.73
CA ASP A 145 -7.90 -21.76 -17.95
C ASP A 145 -7.56 -22.54 -16.69
N GLY A 146 -6.26 -22.57 -16.35
CA GLY A 146 -5.75 -23.22 -15.15
C GLY A 146 -4.65 -24.23 -15.41
N VAL A 147 -4.65 -25.32 -14.67
CA VAL A 147 -3.71 -26.45 -14.82
C VAL A 147 -4.51 -27.74 -15.04
N ALA A 148 -4.11 -28.54 -16.00
CA ALA A 148 -4.71 -29.85 -16.24
C ALA A 148 -3.79 -30.99 -15.76
N LEU A 149 -4.39 -32.05 -15.26
CA LEU A 149 -3.77 -33.32 -14.94
C LEU A 149 -4.21 -34.37 -15.96
N ASP A 150 -3.26 -35.00 -16.60
CA ASP A 150 -3.46 -36.30 -17.25
C ASP A 150 -3.05 -37.38 -16.24
N PRO A 151 -4.00 -38.18 -15.73
CA PRO A 151 -3.71 -39.21 -14.72
C PRO A 151 -3.13 -40.50 -15.33
N GLY A 152 -2.81 -40.53 -16.63
CA GLY A 152 -2.34 -41.72 -17.35
C GLY A 152 -3.40 -42.81 -17.56
N GLN A 153 -4.47 -42.76 -16.78
CA GLN A 153 -5.67 -43.60 -16.95
C GLN A 153 -6.92 -42.73 -16.65
N GLY A 154 -7.92 -42.83 -17.51
CA GLY A 154 -9.16 -42.06 -17.38
C GLY A 154 -9.11 -40.69 -18.07
N ALA A 155 -10.10 -39.84 -17.75
CA ALA A 155 -10.20 -38.53 -18.36
C ALA A 155 -9.29 -37.50 -17.66
N PRO A 156 -8.70 -36.57 -18.40
CA PRO A 156 -7.97 -35.46 -17.79
C PRO A 156 -8.82 -34.61 -16.86
N VAL A 157 -8.19 -34.04 -15.84
CA VAL A 157 -8.86 -33.19 -14.82
C VAL A 157 -8.34 -31.78 -14.90
N LEU A 158 -9.23 -30.81 -15.05
CA LEU A 158 -8.88 -29.37 -15.07
C LEU A 158 -9.02 -28.78 -13.67
N PHE A 159 -7.93 -28.21 -13.16
CA PHE A 159 -7.89 -27.43 -11.93
C PHE A 159 -8.01 -25.95 -12.26
N ARG A 160 -9.04 -25.30 -11.72
CA ARG A 160 -9.23 -23.87 -11.82
C ARG A 160 -8.77 -23.20 -10.54
N PHE A 161 -8.18 -22.03 -10.66
CA PHE A 161 -7.66 -21.27 -9.55
C PHE A 161 -8.38 -19.92 -9.46
N GLN A 162 -8.44 -19.41 -8.26
CA GLN A 162 -8.89 -18.04 -7.98
C GLN A 162 -7.88 -17.35 -7.10
N GLU A 163 -7.81 -16.04 -7.21
CA GLU A 163 -6.99 -15.26 -6.29
C GLU A 163 -7.71 -15.09 -4.95
N THR A 164 -6.98 -15.32 -3.88
CA THR A 164 -7.50 -15.16 -2.52
C THR A 164 -7.42 -13.69 -2.13
N LEU A 165 -8.54 -13.09 -1.75
CA LEU A 165 -8.56 -11.76 -1.17
C LEU A 165 -7.75 -11.73 0.13
N ARG A 166 -7.07 -10.62 0.39
CA ARG A 166 -6.45 -10.40 1.70
C ARG A 166 -7.53 -10.36 2.78
N PRO A 167 -7.30 -10.97 3.94
CA PRO A 167 -8.32 -11.07 4.99
C PRO A 167 -8.80 -9.71 5.52
N ASP A 168 -7.94 -8.68 5.43
CA ASP A 168 -8.20 -7.31 5.89
C ASP A 168 -8.66 -6.35 4.78
N ALA A 169 -8.76 -6.80 3.52
CA ALA A 169 -9.11 -5.95 2.39
C ALA A 169 -10.51 -5.32 2.54
N ALA A 170 -11.52 -6.11 2.91
CA ALA A 170 -12.88 -5.61 3.07
C ALA A 170 -13.02 -4.59 4.19
N GLU A 171 -12.33 -4.80 5.31
CA GLU A 171 -12.29 -3.86 6.42
C GLU A 171 -11.62 -2.54 6.00
N ALA A 172 -10.47 -2.61 5.32
CA ALA A 172 -9.74 -1.45 4.83
C ALA A 172 -10.58 -0.61 3.87
N ILE A 173 -11.19 -1.23 2.85
CA ILE A 173 -12.05 -0.55 1.87
C ILE A 173 -13.25 0.12 2.56
N THR A 174 -13.94 -0.59 3.45
CA THR A 174 -15.07 -0.05 4.21
C THR A 174 -14.65 1.16 5.05
N ALA A 175 -13.47 1.10 5.69
CA ALA A 175 -12.97 2.20 6.50
C ALA A 175 -12.63 3.44 5.65
N LEU A 176 -12.04 3.26 4.45
CA LEU A 176 -11.79 4.35 3.50
C LEU A 176 -13.08 5.01 3.04
N GLN A 177 -14.08 4.22 2.65
CA GLN A 177 -15.39 4.72 2.20
C GLN A 177 -16.12 5.47 3.33
N ARG A 178 -16.08 4.96 4.57
CA ARG A 178 -16.63 5.66 5.75
C ARG A 178 -15.92 6.98 6.05
N ALA A 179 -14.65 7.09 5.69
CA ALA A 179 -13.91 8.35 5.80
C ALA A 179 -14.19 9.33 4.65
N GLY A 180 -15.16 9.03 3.77
CA GLY A 180 -15.58 9.88 2.66
C GLY A 180 -14.65 9.82 1.45
N LEU A 181 -13.83 8.79 1.33
CA LEU A 181 -12.91 8.60 0.20
C LEU A 181 -13.57 7.74 -0.88
N SER A 182 -13.37 8.11 -2.13
CA SER A 182 -13.68 7.26 -3.27
C SER A 182 -12.64 6.15 -3.39
N VAL A 183 -13.08 4.96 -3.85
CA VAL A 183 -12.20 3.81 -4.05
C VAL A 183 -12.38 3.26 -5.46
N ALA A 184 -11.26 3.02 -6.15
CA ALA A 184 -11.22 2.42 -7.48
C ALA A 184 -10.32 1.16 -7.50
N LEU A 185 -10.70 0.19 -8.32
CA LEU A 185 -9.92 -1.00 -8.64
C LEU A 185 -9.34 -0.87 -10.04
N LEU A 186 -8.02 -0.96 -10.17
CA LEU A 186 -7.29 -0.98 -11.43
C LEU A 186 -6.62 -2.34 -11.61
N SER A 187 -6.84 -3.02 -12.73
CA SER A 187 -6.26 -4.36 -12.96
C SER A 187 -5.94 -4.63 -14.41
N GLY A 188 -4.86 -5.37 -14.66
CA GLY A 188 -4.54 -5.92 -15.97
C GLY A 188 -5.40 -7.14 -16.35
N ASP A 189 -6.12 -7.72 -15.42
CA ASP A 189 -6.95 -8.89 -15.67
C ASP A 189 -8.23 -8.55 -16.45
N THR A 190 -8.85 -9.60 -16.99
CA THR A 190 -10.14 -9.51 -17.67
C THR A 190 -11.26 -9.04 -16.72
N ASP A 191 -12.38 -8.62 -17.30
CA ASP A 191 -13.47 -8.00 -16.55
C ASP A 191 -14.07 -8.92 -15.47
N ALA A 192 -14.32 -10.19 -15.78
CA ALA A 192 -15.03 -11.08 -14.86
C ALA A 192 -14.34 -11.28 -13.49
N PRO A 193 -13.01 -11.56 -13.40
CA PRO A 193 -12.30 -11.60 -12.12
C PRO A 193 -12.29 -10.25 -11.37
N CYS A 194 -12.16 -9.13 -12.11
CA CYS A 194 -12.16 -7.79 -11.51
C CYS A 194 -13.52 -7.47 -10.89
N GLN A 195 -14.62 -7.75 -11.59
CA GLN A 195 -15.99 -7.56 -11.09
C GLN A 195 -16.31 -8.46 -9.88
N HIS A 196 -15.74 -9.67 -9.85
CA HIS A 196 -15.88 -10.56 -8.69
C HIS A 196 -15.26 -9.93 -7.43
N VAL A 197 -13.99 -9.49 -7.52
CA VAL A 197 -13.29 -8.82 -6.43
C VAL A 197 -13.99 -7.53 -6.01
N ALA A 198 -14.38 -6.70 -6.97
CA ALA A 198 -15.05 -5.42 -6.71
C ALA A 198 -16.38 -5.61 -5.96
N ARG A 199 -17.21 -6.58 -6.38
CA ARG A 199 -18.46 -6.90 -5.69
C ARG A 199 -18.23 -7.40 -4.28
N ALA A 200 -17.23 -8.27 -4.08
CA ALA A 200 -16.90 -8.81 -2.76
C ALA A 200 -16.42 -7.71 -1.79
N LEU A 201 -15.76 -6.66 -2.30
CA LEU A 201 -15.21 -5.56 -1.51
C LEU A 201 -16.10 -4.29 -1.51
N GLY A 202 -17.21 -4.26 -2.26
CA GLY A 202 -18.07 -3.09 -2.36
C GLY A 202 -17.42 -1.90 -3.10
N ILE A 203 -16.56 -2.17 -4.10
CA ILE A 203 -15.91 -1.17 -4.94
C ILE A 203 -16.77 -0.93 -6.18
N ALA A 204 -17.23 0.31 -6.37
CA ALA A 204 -18.08 0.66 -7.52
C ALA A 204 -17.29 0.99 -8.80
N GLN A 205 -16.09 1.53 -8.66
CA GLN A 205 -15.27 2.00 -9.77
C GLN A 205 -14.23 0.94 -10.14
N VAL A 206 -14.38 0.31 -11.31
CA VAL A 206 -13.53 -0.81 -11.77
C VAL A 206 -13.00 -0.50 -13.16
N GLN A 207 -11.71 -0.72 -13.34
CA GLN A 207 -11.00 -0.64 -14.61
C GLN A 207 -10.24 -1.95 -14.83
N SER A 208 -10.68 -2.75 -15.79
CA SER A 208 -10.11 -4.05 -16.14
C SER A 208 -9.30 -3.99 -17.44
N ALA A 209 -8.54 -5.04 -17.72
CA ALA A 209 -7.70 -5.20 -18.92
C ALA A 209 -6.73 -4.02 -19.18
N MET A 210 -6.22 -3.41 -18.10
CA MET A 210 -5.34 -2.25 -18.21
C MET A 210 -3.87 -2.66 -18.37
N THR A 211 -3.18 -2.03 -19.33
CA THR A 211 -1.70 -2.06 -19.34
C THR A 211 -1.13 -1.12 -18.25
N PRO A 212 0.17 -1.25 -17.90
CA PRO A 212 0.81 -0.31 -16.97
C PRO A 212 0.69 1.15 -17.41
N GLU A 213 0.79 1.42 -18.73
CA GLU A 213 0.65 2.75 -19.31
C GLU A 213 -0.81 3.26 -19.19
N ALA A 214 -1.79 2.37 -19.39
CA ALA A 214 -3.20 2.72 -19.23
C ALA A 214 -3.55 3.05 -17.77
N LYS A 215 -2.97 2.37 -16.79
CA LYS A 215 -3.12 2.72 -15.37
C LYS A 215 -2.57 4.12 -15.09
N ALA A 216 -1.36 4.44 -15.56
CA ALA A 216 -0.76 5.76 -15.41
C ALA A 216 -1.60 6.85 -16.10
N ALA A 217 -2.10 6.59 -17.31
CA ALA A 217 -2.96 7.51 -18.05
C ALA A 217 -4.29 7.75 -17.30
N TRP A 218 -4.91 6.72 -16.73
CA TRP A 218 -6.12 6.85 -15.94
C TRP A 218 -5.91 7.73 -14.70
N ILE A 219 -4.82 7.52 -13.94
CA ILE A 219 -4.47 8.35 -12.77
C ILE A 219 -4.27 9.81 -13.20
N THR A 220 -3.57 10.04 -14.32
CA THR A 220 -3.36 11.37 -14.87
C THR A 220 -4.69 12.05 -15.23
N ALA A 221 -5.62 11.32 -15.85
CA ALA A 221 -6.95 11.81 -16.18
C ALA A 221 -7.77 12.18 -14.92
N GLN A 222 -7.71 11.34 -13.86
CA GLN A 222 -8.37 11.65 -12.58
C GLN A 222 -7.77 12.94 -11.95
N THR A 223 -6.44 13.08 -12.03
CA THR A 223 -5.75 14.26 -11.50
C THR A 223 -6.17 15.53 -12.29
N GLN A 224 -6.29 15.44 -13.60
CA GLN A 224 -6.79 16.54 -14.45
C GLN A 224 -8.27 16.87 -14.16
N ALA A 225 -9.07 15.87 -13.77
CA ALA A 225 -10.44 16.07 -13.31
C ALA A 225 -10.54 16.70 -11.90
N GLY A 226 -9.41 16.96 -11.25
CA GLY A 226 -9.33 17.62 -9.93
C GLY A 226 -9.18 16.66 -8.75
N HIS A 227 -9.12 15.36 -8.97
CA HIS A 227 -8.93 14.37 -7.91
C HIS A 227 -7.47 14.31 -7.41
N ARG A 228 -7.32 14.02 -6.13
CA ARG A 228 -6.03 13.72 -5.49
C ARG A 228 -5.92 12.22 -5.25
N VAL A 229 -5.29 11.53 -6.21
CA VAL A 229 -5.25 10.06 -6.23
C VAL A 229 -4.11 9.53 -5.37
N LEU A 230 -4.42 8.60 -4.45
CA LEU A 230 -3.45 7.69 -3.85
C LEU A 230 -3.43 6.40 -4.67
N MET A 231 -2.32 6.07 -5.30
CA MET A 231 -2.11 4.74 -5.91
C MET A 231 -1.53 3.79 -4.89
N VAL A 232 -2.16 2.61 -4.75
CA VAL A 232 -1.71 1.50 -3.89
C VAL A 232 -1.43 0.29 -4.77
N GLY A 233 -0.19 -0.20 -4.76
CA GLY A 233 0.26 -1.33 -5.60
C GLY A 233 1.37 -2.15 -4.96
N ASP A 234 1.87 -3.16 -5.66
CA ASP A 234 2.98 -4.01 -5.23
C ASP A 234 4.38 -3.39 -5.48
N GLY A 235 4.43 -2.31 -6.24
CA GLY A 235 5.66 -1.56 -6.53
C GLY A 235 6.50 -2.12 -7.69
N LEU A 236 6.22 -3.30 -8.20
CA LEU A 236 6.98 -3.90 -9.31
C LEU A 236 6.33 -3.58 -10.66
N ASN A 237 5.05 -3.89 -10.80
CA ASN A 237 4.31 -3.72 -12.06
C ASN A 237 3.67 -2.34 -12.20
N ASP A 238 3.53 -1.60 -11.09
CA ASP A 238 2.80 -0.35 -11.02
C ASP A 238 3.69 0.89 -10.91
N THR A 239 5.01 0.77 -11.15
CA THR A 239 5.99 1.86 -10.98
C THR A 239 5.57 3.13 -11.74
N GLY A 240 5.07 2.99 -12.97
CA GLY A 240 4.55 4.10 -13.77
C GLY A 240 3.35 4.79 -13.12
N ALA A 241 2.38 4.00 -12.67
CA ALA A 241 1.18 4.49 -11.99
C ALA A 241 1.50 5.16 -10.64
N LEU A 242 2.41 4.55 -9.85
CA LEU A 242 2.88 5.11 -8.56
C LEU A 242 3.57 6.46 -8.73
N SER A 243 4.36 6.63 -9.81
CA SER A 243 5.13 7.85 -10.05
C SER A 243 4.29 9.06 -10.45
N VAL A 244 3.15 8.86 -11.12
CA VAL A 244 2.26 9.94 -11.60
C VAL A 244 1.13 10.26 -10.61
N ALA A 245 0.94 9.44 -9.59
CA ALA A 245 -0.07 9.64 -8.56
C ALA A 245 0.27 10.83 -7.64
N HIS A 246 -0.76 11.49 -7.09
CA HIS A 246 -0.58 12.57 -6.11
C HIS A 246 0.09 12.06 -4.82
N GLY A 247 -0.25 10.85 -4.40
CA GLY A 247 0.44 10.08 -3.37
C GLY A 247 0.57 8.63 -3.81
N SER A 248 1.61 7.94 -3.33
CA SER A 248 1.84 6.54 -3.71
C SER A 248 2.23 5.68 -2.50
N LEU A 249 1.66 4.46 -2.46
CA LEU A 249 1.93 3.47 -1.42
C LEU A 249 2.23 2.13 -2.06
N ALA A 250 3.38 1.57 -1.73
CA ALA A 250 3.75 0.22 -2.12
C ALA A 250 3.64 -0.75 -0.94
N LEU A 251 3.11 -1.95 -1.20
CA LEU A 251 3.25 -3.08 -0.30
C LEU A 251 4.63 -3.70 -0.53
N GLY A 252 5.42 -3.90 0.54
CA GLY A 252 6.76 -4.43 0.35
C GLY A 252 7.38 -4.95 1.64
N SER A 253 8.44 -5.73 1.50
CA SER A 253 9.31 -6.09 2.60
C SER A 253 10.27 -4.93 2.91
N GLY A 254 10.86 -4.94 4.12
CA GLY A 254 11.90 -3.96 4.47
C GLY A 254 13.11 -3.96 3.54
N LEU A 255 13.34 -5.06 2.80
CA LEU A 255 14.44 -5.19 1.83
C LEU A 255 14.12 -4.46 0.52
N ASP A 256 12.87 -4.42 0.11
CA ASP A 256 12.41 -3.79 -1.14
C ASP A 256 12.09 -2.29 -0.97
N ALA A 257 11.92 -1.84 0.28
CA ALA A 257 11.55 -0.47 0.61
C ALA A 257 12.44 0.63 -0.03
N PRO A 258 13.78 0.51 -0.06
CA PRO A 258 14.64 1.52 -0.68
C PRO A 258 14.46 1.64 -2.19
N GLN A 259 14.13 0.54 -2.87
CA GLN A 259 14.01 0.45 -4.33
C GLN A 259 12.63 0.88 -4.84
N SER A 260 11.63 0.88 -3.98
CA SER A 260 10.27 1.30 -4.36
C SER A 260 10.22 2.78 -4.75
N ALA A 261 9.55 3.10 -5.85
CA ALA A 261 9.26 4.47 -6.29
C ALA A 261 8.18 5.15 -5.42
N ALA A 262 7.53 4.44 -4.51
CA ALA A 262 6.43 4.94 -3.72
C ALA A 262 6.87 5.92 -2.61
N ASP A 263 5.99 6.84 -2.27
CA ASP A 263 6.15 7.79 -1.15
C ASP A 263 6.11 7.10 0.22
N VAL A 264 5.31 6.05 0.32
CA VAL A 264 5.13 5.25 1.53
C VAL A 264 5.28 3.77 1.21
N VAL A 265 5.95 3.04 2.08
CA VAL A 265 6.04 1.58 2.02
C VAL A 265 5.31 0.98 3.22
N LEU A 266 4.39 0.08 2.96
CA LEU A 266 3.62 -0.66 3.96
C LEU A 266 4.37 -1.95 4.32
N LEU A 267 5.18 -1.88 5.36
CA LEU A 267 6.03 -2.99 5.83
C LEU A 267 5.23 -4.06 6.58
N SER A 268 4.12 -3.67 7.23
CA SER A 268 3.25 -4.59 7.96
C SER A 268 2.45 -5.51 7.05
N GLY A 269 2.31 -5.15 5.77
CA GLY A 269 1.45 -5.82 4.80
C GLY A 269 -0.05 -5.70 5.10
N ARG A 270 -0.48 -4.95 6.12
CA ARG A 270 -1.90 -4.81 6.51
C ARG A 270 -2.55 -3.61 5.86
N LEU A 271 -3.53 -3.84 4.99
CA LEU A 271 -4.26 -2.77 4.30
C LEU A 271 -5.05 -1.88 5.26
N THR A 272 -5.44 -2.39 6.44
CA THR A 272 -6.12 -1.62 7.50
C THR A 272 -5.29 -0.47 8.06
N GLU A 273 -3.98 -0.42 7.80
CA GLU A 273 -3.13 0.72 8.17
C GLU A 273 -3.28 1.93 7.20
N ILE A 274 -3.85 1.74 6.01
CA ILE A 274 -4.01 2.82 5.01
C ILE A 274 -4.98 3.91 5.49
N PRO A 275 -6.18 3.60 6.01
CA PRO A 275 -7.05 4.61 6.62
C PRO A 275 -6.36 5.38 7.77
N ALA A 276 -5.59 4.68 8.60
CA ALA A 276 -4.84 5.28 9.70
C ALA A 276 -3.71 6.20 9.21
N LEU A 277 -3.03 5.85 8.10
CA LEU A 277 -2.05 6.70 7.43
C LEU A 277 -2.67 8.03 7.01
N LEU A 278 -3.79 7.98 6.26
CA LEU A 278 -4.46 9.18 5.73
C LEU A 278 -5.01 10.06 6.87
N ALA A 279 -5.58 9.46 7.91
CA ALA A 279 -6.02 10.19 9.09
C ALA A 279 -4.85 10.88 9.81
N SER A 280 -3.72 10.18 9.96
CA SER A 280 -2.50 10.73 10.57
C SER A 280 -1.90 11.85 9.73
N ALA A 281 -1.91 11.74 8.40
CA ALA A 281 -1.45 12.78 7.48
C ALA A 281 -2.30 14.05 7.60
N ARG A 282 -3.63 13.93 7.61
CA ARG A 282 -4.56 15.04 7.83
C ARG A 282 -4.34 15.71 9.20
N GLY A 283 -4.19 14.90 10.24
CA GLY A 283 -3.90 15.39 11.59
C GLY A 283 -2.56 16.14 11.67
N ALA A 284 -1.52 15.62 11.04
CA ALA A 284 -0.20 16.26 10.98
C ALA A 284 -0.27 17.62 10.25
N THR A 285 -0.87 17.66 9.06
CA THR A 285 -1.02 18.89 8.28
C THR A 285 -1.84 19.95 9.04
N ALA A 286 -2.91 19.56 9.74
CA ALA A 286 -3.67 20.47 10.59
C ALA A 286 -2.81 21.05 11.72
N ARG A 287 -1.93 20.23 12.34
CA ARG A 287 -0.99 20.70 13.38
C ARG A 287 0.08 21.64 12.80
N MET A 288 0.62 21.33 11.64
CA MET A 288 1.56 22.23 10.96
C MET A 288 0.95 23.62 10.75
N ARG A 289 -0.30 23.66 10.22
CA ARG A 289 -1.05 24.92 10.03
C ARG A 289 -1.28 25.65 11.34
N GLN A 290 -1.67 24.94 12.42
CA GLN A 290 -1.82 25.53 13.76
C GLN A 290 -0.52 26.14 14.26
N ASN A 291 0.61 25.45 14.13
CA ASN A 291 1.91 25.94 14.56
C ASN A 291 2.34 27.19 13.77
N ILE A 292 2.09 27.21 12.47
CA ILE A 292 2.35 28.39 11.63
C ILE A 292 1.50 29.56 12.10
N LEU A 293 0.19 29.37 12.33
CA LEU A 293 -0.72 30.42 12.79
C LEU A 293 -0.34 30.94 14.18
N LEU A 294 0.06 30.05 15.09
CA LEU A 294 0.55 30.45 16.42
C LEU A 294 1.80 31.31 16.32
N SER A 295 2.76 30.93 15.45
CA SER A 295 4.00 31.67 15.24
C SER A 295 3.75 33.04 14.59
N LEU A 296 2.85 33.13 13.61
CA LEU A 296 2.45 34.38 12.98
C LEU A 296 1.71 35.30 13.95
N GLY A 297 0.78 34.74 14.74
CA GLY A 297 0.02 35.49 15.75
C GLY A 297 0.93 36.08 16.85
N TYR A 298 1.92 35.27 17.30
CA TYR A 298 2.95 35.76 18.22
C TYR A 298 3.69 36.95 17.65
N ASN A 299 4.21 36.85 16.41
CA ASN A 299 4.99 37.93 15.77
C ASN A 299 4.13 39.19 15.54
N LEU A 300 2.85 39.02 15.18
CA LEU A 300 1.92 40.13 14.95
C LEU A 300 1.70 40.98 16.19
N ILE A 301 1.80 40.39 17.38
CA ILE A 301 1.64 41.09 18.66
C ILE A 301 3.00 41.56 19.18
N ALA A 302 4.00 40.70 19.20
CA ALA A 302 5.27 40.95 19.87
C ALA A 302 6.13 42.02 19.17
N VAL A 303 6.10 42.07 17.81
CA VAL A 303 6.88 43.06 17.05
C VAL A 303 6.41 44.50 17.31
N PRO A 304 5.12 44.85 17.22
CA PRO A 304 4.64 46.20 17.59
C PRO A 304 4.97 46.60 19.02
N VAL A 305 4.86 45.66 19.99
CA VAL A 305 5.20 45.90 21.39
C VAL A 305 6.67 46.25 21.57
N ALA A 306 7.55 45.54 20.88
CA ALA A 306 8.99 45.82 20.85
C ALA A 306 9.32 47.18 20.22
N LEU A 307 8.71 47.48 19.06
CA LEU A 307 8.87 48.76 18.36
C LEU A 307 8.43 49.95 19.22
N ALA A 308 7.38 49.79 20.02
CA ALA A 308 6.92 50.81 20.96
C ALA A 308 7.88 50.99 22.17
N GLY A 309 8.95 50.19 22.26
CA GLY A 309 9.90 50.27 23.37
C GLY A 309 9.40 49.71 24.69
N LEU A 310 8.32 48.91 24.64
CA LEU A 310 7.68 48.30 25.82
C LEU A 310 8.31 46.94 26.19
N ALA A 311 9.14 46.38 25.36
CA ALA A 311 9.86 45.12 25.62
C ALA A 311 11.34 45.36 25.86
N THR A 312 11.89 44.82 26.94
CA THR A 312 13.33 44.74 27.13
C THR A 312 13.91 43.54 26.33
N PRO A 313 15.23 43.54 25.99
CA PRO A 313 15.86 42.38 25.34
C PRO A 313 15.69 41.05 26.06
N PHE A 314 15.65 41.06 27.39
CA PHE A 314 15.39 39.88 28.23
C PHE A 314 13.95 39.36 28.07
N LEU A 315 12.96 40.24 28.12
CA LEU A 315 11.56 39.86 27.90
C LEU A 315 11.34 39.35 26.46
N ALA A 316 12.00 39.95 25.48
CA ALA A 316 11.96 39.51 24.11
C ALA A 316 12.50 38.06 23.95
N ALA A 317 13.64 37.76 24.57
CA ALA A 317 14.24 36.42 24.56
C ALA A 317 13.36 35.38 25.28
N LEU A 318 12.76 35.74 26.42
CA LEU A 318 11.82 34.88 27.15
C LEU A 318 10.59 34.56 26.32
N ALA A 319 9.98 35.57 25.70
CA ALA A 319 8.78 35.41 24.88
C ALA A 319 9.06 34.55 23.65
N MET A 320 10.19 34.74 22.97
CA MET A 320 10.64 33.89 21.85
C MET A 320 10.82 32.42 22.29
N SER A 321 11.45 32.19 23.45
CA SER A 321 11.66 30.83 23.98
C SER A 321 10.35 30.14 24.30
N LEU A 322 9.39 30.86 24.91
CA LEU A 322 8.05 30.35 25.22
C LEU A 322 7.26 30.03 23.95
N SER A 323 7.37 30.86 22.90
CA SER A 323 6.73 30.59 21.60
C SER A 323 7.26 29.29 20.98
N SER A 324 8.59 29.11 20.96
CA SER A 324 9.25 27.91 20.43
C SER A 324 8.86 26.65 21.23
N LEU A 325 8.78 26.74 22.56
CA LEU A 325 8.33 25.67 23.43
C LEU A 325 6.86 25.31 23.16
N THR A 326 5.99 26.30 23.00
CA THR A 326 4.58 26.09 22.69
C THR A 326 4.38 25.34 21.39
N VAL A 327 5.08 25.71 20.33
CA VAL A 327 5.04 25.05 19.02
C VAL A 327 5.55 23.60 19.13
N SER A 328 6.64 23.38 19.88
CA SER A 328 7.20 22.04 20.08
C SER A 328 6.25 21.15 20.89
N LEU A 329 5.64 21.64 21.94
CA LEU A 329 4.66 20.90 22.73
C LEU A 329 3.40 20.59 21.92
N ASN A 330 2.93 21.53 21.09
CA ASN A 330 1.78 21.28 20.21
C ASN A 330 2.09 20.20 19.16
N ALA A 331 3.33 20.10 18.67
CA ALA A 331 3.75 19.03 17.77
C ALA A 331 3.69 17.65 18.43
N LEU A 332 3.92 17.55 19.73
CA LEU A 332 3.89 16.29 20.50
C LEU A 332 2.48 15.82 20.85
N ARG A 333 1.45 16.68 20.78
CA ARG A 333 0.06 16.31 21.07
C ARG A 333 -0.38 15.15 20.18
N ASN A 334 -1.33 14.34 20.69
CA ASN A 334 -1.86 13.21 19.92
C ASN A 334 -2.45 13.68 18.58
N LEU A 335 -1.93 13.11 17.49
CA LEU A 335 -2.50 13.22 16.16
C LEU A 335 -3.66 12.21 16.11
N ARG A 336 -4.86 12.65 16.43
CA ARG A 336 -6.10 11.88 16.26
C ARG A 336 -6.67 12.18 14.89
#